data_c5528a62a4a87b55a8dfd4632b309e7d
#
_entry.id   c5528a62a4a87b55a8dfd4632b309e7d
#
_cell.length_a   1.000
_cell.length_b   1.000
_cell.length_c   1.000
_cell.angle_alpha   90.00
_cell.angle_beta   90.00
_cell.angle_gamma   90.00
#
_symmetry.space_group_name_H-M   'P 1'
#
loop_
_entity.id
_entity.type
_entity.pdbx_description
1 polymer ?
#
loop_
_entity_poly.entity_id
_entity_poly.type
_entity_poly.pdbx_seq_one_letter_code
_entity_poly.pdbx_strand_id
1 'polypeptide(L)'
;MKKTLFIFGLVAIFGCSNPSGENKETSRVVEKFYGEKIDNNNITEYSSVKQEVEQNGTSTTKIQGEILSTCAKKGCWMELKAGQDTLMVRFKDYSFFVPKEGAEGKTAIINGEAFFDTLSVELLQHYAEDAGKSSEEILSITEPEYVVAFTADGVIIQD
;
A
#
# COMPACT_ATOMS: atom_id res chain seq x y z
N MET A 1 8.09 5.97 -91.28
CA MET A 1 7.20 5.76 -90.12
C MET A 1 8.03 5.00 -89.04
N LYS A 2 8.65 5.71 -88.14
CA LYS A 2 9.51 5.14 -87.10
C LYS A 2 8.78 5.15 -85.78
N LYS A 3 8.48 3.99 -85.22
CA LYS A 3 7.87 3.84 -83.89
C LYS A 3 8.99 3.84 -82.83
N THR A 4 9.02 4.86 -82.02
CA THR A 4 9.93 4.97 -80.88
C THR A 4 9.23 4.38 -79.65
N LEU A 5 9.80 3.30 -79.10
CA LEU A 5 9.30 2.63 -77.92
C LEU A 5 10.02 3.24 -76.69
N PHE A 6 9.26 3.94 -75.82
CA PHE A 6 9.79 4.42 -74.55
C PHE A 6 9.55 3.36 -73.50
N ILE A 7 10.66 2.83 -72.97
CA ILE A 7 10.63 1.93 -71.78
C ILE A 7 10.71 2.79 -70.53
N PHE A 8 9.62 2.82 -69.79
CA PHE A 8 9.59 3.45 -68.46
C PHE A 8 10.12 2.46 -67.42
N GLY A 9 11.30 2.73 -66.91
CA GLY A 9 11.87 1.96 -65.81
C GLY A 9 11.20 2.29 -64.49
N LEU A 10 10.54 1.30 -63.87
CA LEU A 10 9.93 1.37 -62.56
C LEU A 10 11.01 1.18 -61.49
N VAL A 11 11.41 2.28 -60.83
CA VAL A 11 12.33 2.21 -59.68
C VAL A 11 11.47 1.91 -58.43
N ALA A 12 11.56 0.67 -57.96
CA ALA A 12 10.99 0.24 -56.68
C ALA A 12 11.89 0.73 -55.53
N ILE A 13 11.44 1.76 -54.80
CA ILE A 13 12.07 2.22 -53.59
C ILE A 13 11.58 1.32 -52.45
N PHE A 14 12.41 0.37 -52.01
CA PHE A 14 12.21 -0.38 -50.75
C PHE A 14 12.47 0.57 -49.58
N GLY A 15 11.41 1.13 -49.02
CA GLY A 15 11.43 1.82 -47.75
C GLY A 15 11.59 0.80 -46.63
N CYS A 16 12.78 0.72 -46.02
CA CYS A 16 12.97 0.04 -44.75
C CYS A 16 12.23 0.82 -43.66
N SER A 17 11.02 0.38 -43.28
CA SER A 17 10.35 0.81 -42.09
C SER A 17 11.08 0.17 -40.90
N ASN A 18 11.86 0.99 -40.22
CA ASN A 18 12.41 0.64 -38.90
C ASN A 18 11.26 0.60 -37.90
N PRO A 19 10.91 -0.52 -37.25
CA PRO A 19 10.01 -0.47 -36.14
C PRO A 19 10.76 0.20 -34.97
N SER A 20 10.40 1.44 -34.67
CA SER A 20 10.77 2.08 -33.42
C SER A 20 10.21 1.22 -32.29
N GLY A 21 11.04 0.35 -31.74
CA GLY A 21 10.77 -0.33 -30.50
C GLY A 21 10.64 0.73 -29.40
N GLU A 22 9.43 1.01 -29.02
CA GLU A 22 9.12 1.77 -27.83
C GLU A 22 9.62 0.92 -26.66
N ASN A 23 10.84 1.23 -26.20
CA ASN A 23 11.34 0.76 -24.92
C ASN A 23 10.44 1.38 -23.85
N LYS A 24 9.36 0.68 -23.51
CA LYS A 24 8.63 0.90 -22.28
C LYS A 24 9.60 0.56 -21.17
N GLU A 25 10.29 1.57 -20.63
CA GLU A 25 11.02 1.43 -19.37
C GLU A 25 10.00 0.98 -18.32
N THR A 26 9.97 -0.31 -18.08
CA THR A 26 9.31 -0.88 -16.92
C THR A 26 10.13 -0.41 -15.73
N SER A 27 9.71 0.69 -15.09
CA SER A 27 10.28 1.11 -13.82
C SER A 27 10.23 -0.11 -12.89
N ARG A 28 11.40 -0.66 -12.55
CA ARG A 28 11.50 -1.77 -11.61
C ARG A 28 11.09 -1.21 -10.25
N VAL A 29 9.90 -1.58 -9.78
CA VAL A 29 9.48 -1.34 -8.40
C VAL A 29 10.50 -2.04 -7.51
N VAL A 30 11.13 -1.27 -6.64
CA VAL A 30 12.09 -1.81 -5.65
C VAL A 30 11.28 -2.27 -4.45
N GLU A 31 11.33 -3.56 -4.16
CA GLU A 31 10.64 -4.17 -3.03
C GLU A 31 11.60 -4.39 -1.86
N LYS A 32 11.18 -4.01 -0.66
CA LYS A 32 11.88 -4.28 0.60
C LYS A 32 10.99 -5.12 1.51
N PHE A 33 11.54 -6.18 2.06
CA PHE A 33 10.83 -7.17 2.86
C PHE A 33 11.18 -7.02 4.33
N TYR A 34 10.15 -7.13 5.19
CA TYR A 34 10.25 -7.05 6.65
C TYR A 34 9.41 -8.15 7.28
N GLY A 35 9.91 -8.79 8.34
CA GLY A 35 9.25 -9.92 8.97
C GLY A 35 9.32 -11.19 8.12
N GLU A 36 8.24 -11.95 8.09
CA GLU A 36 8.13 -13.15 7.27
C GLU A 36 8.15 -12.81 5.78
N LYS A 37 8.75 -13.69 4.98
CA LYS A 37 8.78 -13.51 3.54
C LYS A 37 7.40 -13.79 2.95
N ILE A 38 6.78 -12.75 2.42
CA ILE A 38 5.49 -12.82 1.73
C ILE A 38 5.68 -12.52 0.24
N ASP A 39 4.67 -12.81 -0.56
CA ASP A 39 4.56 -12.41 -1.97
C ASP A 39 3.51 -11.31 -2.15
N ASN A 40 3.42 -10.77 -3.34
CA ASN A 40 2.45 -9.74 -3.71
C ASN A 40 1.22 -10.28 -4.45
N ASN A 41 0.94 -11.58 -4.35
CA ASN A 41 -0.24 -12.21 -4.94
C ASN A 41 -1.39 -12.30 -3.93
N ASN A 42 -2.62 -12.45 -4.44
CA ASN A 42 -3.82 -12.67 -3.62
C ASN A 42 -4.08 -11.55 -2.60
N ILE A 43 -3.94 -10.30 -3.04
CA ILE A 43 -4.29 -9.15 -2.22
C ILE A 43 -5.82 -9.03 -2.17
N THR A 44 -6.35 -8.93 -0.97
CA THR A 44 -7.79 -8.78 -0.71
C THR A 44 -8.13 -7.30 -0.57
N GLU A 45 -9.26 -6.89 -1.13
CA GLU A 45 -9.78 -5.54 -0.96
C GLU A 45 -10.20 -5.30 0.50
N TYR A 46 -9.79 -4.18 1.07
CA TYR A 46 -10.05 -3.88 2.49
C TYR A 46 -11.54 -3.91 2.87
N SER A 47 -12.43 -3.50 1.99
CA SER A 47 -13.88 -3.58 2.22
C SER A 47 -14.38 -5.01 2.47
N SER A 48 -13.79 -5.99 1.79
CA SER A 48 -14.10 -7.41 2.01
C SER A 48 -13.55 -7.91 3.33
N VAL A 49 -12.33 -7.47 3.69
CA VAL A 49 -11.71 -7.78 4.99
C VAL A 49 -12.54 -7.23 6.15
N LYS A 50 -12.98 -5.97 6.05
CA LYS A 50 -13.86 -5.35 7.06
C LYS A 50 -15.15 -6.14 7.25
N GLN A 51 -15.79 -6.56 6.16
CA GLN A 51 -17.00 -7.38 6.22
C GLN A 51 -16.73 -8.77 6.86
N GLU A 52 -15.59 -9.39 6.58
CA GLU A 52 -15.19 -10.65 7.21
C GLU A 52 -14.96 -10.49 8.71
N VAL A 53 -14.28 -9.43 9.13
CA VAL A 53 -14.07 -9.12 10.55
C VAL A 53 -15.40 -8.85 11.25
N GLU A 54 -16.33 -8.14 10.61
CA GLU A 54 -17.68 -7.91 11.14
C GLU A 54 -18.48 -9.21 11.35
N GLN A 55 -18.29 -10.21 10.48
CA GLN A 55 -19.03 -11.48 10.55
C GLN A 55 -18.36 -12.50 11.47
N ASN A 56 -17.04 -12.57 11.46
CA ASN A 56 -16.26 -13.65 12.08
C ASN A 56 -15.38 -13.21 13.26
N GLY A 57 -15.29 -11.90 13.52
CA GLY A 57 -14.41 -11.32 14.53
C GLY A 57 -12.98 -11.09 14.05
N THR A 58 -12.47 -11.93 13.15
CA THR A 58 -11.11 -11.83 12.56
C THR A 58 -11.09 -12.23 11.09
N SER A 59 -10.03 -11.82 10.38
CA SER A 59 -9.75 -12.26 8.99
C SER A 59 -8.24 -12.40 8.81
N THR A 60 -7.76 -13.61 8.46
CA THR A 60 -6.35 -13.83 8.07
C THR A 60 -6.22 -13.56 6.58
N THR A 61 -5.46 -12.53 6.22
CA THR A 61 -5.49 -12.01 4.86
C THR A 61 -4.23 -11.24 4.48
N LYS A 62 -4.16 -10.86 3.21
CA LYS A 62 -3.16 -9.96 2.67
C LYS A 62 -3.86 -8.74 2.09
N ILE A 63 -3.45 -7.55 2.50
CA ILE A 63 -3.99 -6.28 2.00
C ILE A 63 -2.86 -5.34 1.57
N GLN A 64 -3.24 -4.33 0.80
CA GLN A 64 -2.34 -3.29 0.31
C GLN A 64 -2.88 -1.92 0.69
N GLY A 65 -1.99 -0.99 1.02
CA GLY A 65 -2.32 0.40 1.30
C GLY A 65 -1.13 1.33 1.16
N GLU A 66 -1.40 2.64 1.12
CA GLU A 66 -0.38 3.68 1.21
C GLU A 66 0.01 3.88 2.67
N ILE A 67 1.31 3.96 2.96
CA ILE A 67 1.83 4.25 4.29
C ILE A 67 1.57 5.72 4.61
N LEU A 68 0.78 5.99 5.63
CA LEU A 68 0.50 7.34 6.14
C LEU A 68 1.53 7.79 7.16
N SER A 69 1.91 6.89 8.07
CA SER A 69 2.92 7.16 9.10
C SER A 69 3.59 5.88 9.57
N THR A 70 4.76 6.03 10.21
CA THR A 70 5.48 4.95 10.89
C THR A 70 5.95 5.40 12.26
N CYS A 71 6.15 4.45 13.18
CA CYS A 71 6.66 4.75 14.52
C CYS A 71 8.05 5.40 14.47
N ALA A 72 8.13 6.70 14.76
CA ALA A 72 9.38 7.49 14.72
C ALA A 72 10.44 7.00 15.73
N LYS A 73 10.04 6.32 16.80
CA LYS A 73 11.00 5.80 17.81
C LYS A 73 11.72 4.54 17.33
N LYS A 74 10.97 3.56 16.80
CA LYS A 74 11.51 2.22 16.47
C LYS A 74 11.04 1.64 15.14
N GLY A 75 9.99 2.21 14.49
CA GLY A 75 9.33 1.57 13.35
C GLY A 75 8.55 0.32 13.74
N CYS A 76 7.95 0.29 14.95
CA CYS A 76 7.28 -0.89 15.51
C CYS A 76 5.78 -0.98 15.18
N TRP A 77 5.26 -0.01 14.49
CA TRP A 77 3.91 0.06 13.92
C TRP A 77 3.91 0.99 12.70
N MET A 78 2.88 0.91 11.93
CA MET A 78 2.58 1.86 10.86
C MET A 78 1.09 2.06 10.70
N GLU A 79 0.70 3.16 10.08
CA GLU A 79 -0.66 3.44 9.65
C GLU A 79 -0.73 3.31 8.13
N LEU A 80 -1.73 2.59 7.64
CA LEU A 80 -2.01 2.45 6.22
C LEU A 80 -3.34 3.10 5.87
N LYS A 81 -3.38 3.75 4.72
CA LYS A 81 -4.63 4.12 4.07
C LYS A 81 -5.24 2.87 3.45
N ALA A 82 -6.35 2.42 4.00
CA ALA A 82 -7.09 1.25 3.56
C ALA A 82 -8.50 1.68 3.10
N GLY A 83 -8.66 1.92 1.80
CA GLY A 83 -9.87 2.51 1.26
C GLY A 83 -10.08 3.94 1.75
N GLN A 84 -11.14 4.17 2.55
CA GLN A 84 -11.43 5.46 3.19
C GLN A 84 -10.99 5.50 4.67
N ASP A 85 -10.57 4.37 5.21
CA ASP A 85 -10.20 4.21 6.61
C ASP A 85 -8.66 4.31 6.78
N THR A 86 -8.23 4.63 8.00
CA THR A 86 -6.85 4.47 8.46
C THR A 86 -6.75 3.18 9.25
N LEU A 87 -5.84 2.31 8.85
CA LEU A 87 -5.61 1.02 9.48
C LEU A 87 -4.32 1.05 10.30
N MET A 88 -4.45 0.86 11.62
CA MET A 88 -3.31 0.67 12.50
C MET A 88 -2.75 -0.74 12.32
N VAL A 89 -1.47 -0.83 11.96
CA VAL A 89 -0.74 -2.09 11.76
C VAL A 89 0.36 -2.22 12.80
N ARG A 90 0.25 -3.25 13.64
CA ARG A 90 1.29 -3.66 14.58
C ARG A 90 2.02 -4.88 14.05
N PHE A 91 3.26 -5.09 14.46
CA PHE A 91 4.05 -6.24 14.01
C PHE A 91 4.04 -7.32 15.10
N LYS A 92 3.78 -8.54 14.65
CA LYS A 92 3.62 -9.71 15.50
C LYS A 92 4.82 -9.90 16.43
N ASP A 93 4.54 -10.01 17.70
CA ASP A 93 5.50 -10.28 18.77
C ASP A 93 6.71 -9.32 18.82
N TYR A 94 6.56 -8.10 18.24
CA TYR A 94 7.68 -7.15 18.09
C TYR A 94 8.89 -7.77 17.36
N SER A 95 8.67 -8.73 16.48
CA SER A 95 9.72 -9.54 15.85
C SER A 95 10.50 -8.81 14.75
N PHE A 96 9.93 -7.76 14.18
CA PHE A 96 10.59 -6.94 13.15
C PHE A 96 10.13 -5.47 13.20
N PHE A 97 10.82 -4.62 12.44
CA PHE A 97 10.57 -3.18 12.37
C PHE A 97 10.67 -2.70 10.94
N VAL A 98 9.91 -1.65 10.59
CA VAL A 98 9.98 -0.95 9.31
C VAL A 98 10.82 0.33 9.45
N PRO A 99 11.20 1.01 8.36
CA PRO A 99 11.90 2.28 8.43
C PRO A 99 11.11 3.32 9.24
N LYS A 100 11.82 4.08 10.06
CA LYS A 100 11.25 5.16 10.89
C LYS A 100 10.95 6.42 10.09
N GLU A 101 11.59 6.58 8.94
CA GLU A 101 11.51 7.76 8.08
C GLU A 101 11.59 7.33 6.62
N GLY A 102 10.94 8.09 5.73
CA GLY A 102 10.99 7.88 4.29
C GLY A 102 10.20 6.67 3.79
N ALA A 103 9.24 6.19 4.58
CA ALA A 103 8.28 5.17 4.18
C ALA A 103 6.92 5.77 3.80
N GLU A 104 6.61 6.96 4.27
CA GLU A 104 5.36 7.67 4.02
C GLU A 104 5.15 7.91 2.52
N GLY A 105 3.93 7.72 2.04
CA GLY A 105 3.53 7.82 0.64
C GLY A 105 3.87 6.60 -0.22
N LYS A 106 4.63 5.64 0.31
CA LYS A 106 4.93 4.39 -0.37
C LYS A 106 3.81 3.37 -0.19
N THR A 107 3.76 2.41 -1.09
CA THR A 107 2.82 1.29 -0.99
C THR A 107 3.39 0.22 -0.07
N ALA A 108 2.58 -0.23 0.90
CA ALA A 108 2.87 -1.43 1.68
C ALA A 108 1.87 -2.54 1.35
N ILE A 109 2.38 -3.78 1.24
CA ILE A 109 1.59 -5.00 1.24
C ILE A 109 1.88 -5.69 2.57
N ILE A 110 0.83 -6.00 3.32
CA ILE A 110 0.92 -6.64 4.63
C ILE A 110 0.18 -7.98 4.61
N ASN A 111 0.75 -8.98 5.27
CA ASN A 111 0.11 -10.28 5.49
C ASN A 111 -0.03 -10.52 6.99
N GLY A 112 -1.17 -11.04 7.43
CA GLY A 112 -1.42 -11.32 8.83
C GLY A 112 -2.91 -11.36 9.16
N GLU A 113 -3.29 -10.90 10.35
CA GLU A 113 -4.65 -10.97 10.88
C GLU A 113 -5.23 -9.57 11.10
N ALA A 114 -6.41 -9.32 10.52
CA ALA A 114 -7.27 -8.20 10.83
C ALA A 114 -8.27 -8.60 11.93
N PHE A 115 -8.58 -7.66 12.83
CA PHE A 115 -9.49 -7.90 13.95
C PHE A 115 -10.09 -6.58 14.46
N PHE A 116 -11.17 -6.67 15.26
CA PHE A 116 -11.66 -5.50 15.99
C PHE A 116 -10.76 -5.20 17.18
N ASP A 117 -10.31 -3.95 17.26
CA ASP A 117 -9.65 -3.37 18.43
C ASP A 117 -10.56 -2.33 19.08
N THR A 118 -10.44 -2.17 20.39
CA THR A 118 -11.16 -1.17 21.14
C THR A 118 -10.18 -0.11 21.63
N LEU A 119 -10.32 1.10 21.11
CA LEU A 119 -9.59 2.24 21.61
C LEU A 119 -10.34 2.79 22.84
N SER A 120 -9.78 2.60 24.04
CA SER A 120 -10.39 3.10 25.25
C SER A 120 -10.45 4.63 25.27
N VAL A 121 -11.32 5.20 26.09
CA VAL A 121 -11.45 6.66 26.27
C VAL A 121 -10.10 7.26 26.67
N GLU A 122 -9.37 6.62 27.60
CA GLU A 122 -8.05 7.08 28.05
C GLU A 122 -7.03 7.10 26.91
N LEU A 123 -7.05 6.09 26.05
CA LEU A 123 -6.14 6.01 24.90
C LEU A 123 -6.46 7.06 23.86
N LEU A 124 -7.74 7.28 23.57
CA LEU A 124 -8.20 8.33 22.64
C LEU A 124 -7.86 9.72 23.16
N GLN A 125 -8.05 9.96 24.46
CA GLN A 125 -7.66 11.21 25.12
C GLN A 125 -6.14 11.42 25.06
N HIS A 126 -5.36 10.37 25.29
CA HIS A 126 -3.90 10.43 25.15
C HIS A 126 -3.45 10.77 23.73
N TYR A 127 -4.08 10.17 22.73
CA TYR A 127 -3.79 10.52 21.32
C TYR A 127 -4.17 11.98 20.99
N ALA A 128 -5.28 12.47 21.52
CA ALA A 128 -5.70 13.85 21.34
C ALA A 128 -4.73 14.84 22.03
N GLU A 129 -4.20 14.48 23.20
CA GLU A 129 -3.16 15.25 23.89
C GLU A 129 -1.86 15.28 23.08
N ASP A 130 -1.39 14.14 22.58
CA ASP A 130 -0.21 14.04 21.73
C ASP A 130 -0.34 14.82 20.41
N ALA A 131 -1.58 14.93 19.91
CA ALA A 131 -1.93 15.75 18.76
C ALA A 131 -2.07 17.25 19.08
N GLY A 132 -1.88 17.66 20.34
CA GLY A 132 -1.95 19.07 20.79
C GLY A 132 -3.36 19.65 20.81
N LYS A 133 -4.39 18.80 20.99
CA LYS A 133 -5.77 19.24 21.14
C LYS A 133 -5.99 20.03 22.43
N SER A 134 -7.02 20.90 22.44
CA SER A 134 -7.38 21.64 23.64
C SER A 134 -7.92 20.72 24.74
N SER A 135 -7.82 21.14 26.00
CA SER A 135 -8.37 20.38 27.14
C SER A 135 -9.88 20.14 27.00
N GLU A 136 -10.62 21.05 26.38
CA GLU A 136 -12.05 20.89 26.13
C GLU A 136 -12.33 19.78 25.10
N GLU A 137 -11.59 19.74 24.01
CA GLU A 137 -11.68 18.67 22.99
C GLU A 137 -11.32 17.32 23.59
N ILE A 138 -10.26 17.24 24.41
CA ILE A 138 -9.83 16.00 25.07
C ILE A 138 -10.93 15.49 26.01
N LEU A 139 -11.48 16.34 26.84
CA LEU A 139 -12.54 15.99 27.81
C LEU A 139 -13.89 15.65 27.14
N SER A 140 -14.10 16.07 25.88
CA SER A 140 -15.29 15.71 25.10
C SER A 140 -15.28 14.26 24.63
N ILE A 141 -14.13 13.60 24.65
CA ILE A 141 -13.98 12.17 24.32
C ILE A 141 -14.45 11.36 25.54
N THR A 142 -15.66 10.81 25.45
CA THR A 142 -16.33 10.11 26.56
C THR A 142 -16.71 8.67 26.26
N GLU A 143 -16.57 8.22 24.99
CA GLU A 143 -16.91 6.88 24.56
C GLU A 143 -15.71 6.20 23.87
N PRO A 144 -15.54 4.87 24.00
CA PRO A 144 -14.51 4.13 23.28
C PRO A 144 -14.86 4.06 21.79
N GLU A 145 -13.83 3.94 20.96
CA GLU A 145 -13.99 3.72 19.51
C GLU A 145 -13.65 2.27 19.14
N TYR A 146 -14.43 1.69 18.25
CA TYR A 146 -14.18 0.35 17.70
C TYR A 146 -13.64 0.50 16.29
N VAL A 147 -12.42 0.02 16.10
CA VAL A 147 -11.71 0.13 14.82
C VAL A 147 -11.25 -1.24 14.35
N VAL A 148 -11.06 -1.41 13.04
CA VAL A 148 -10.32 -2.55 12.54
C VAL A 148 -8.84 -2.26 12.69
N ALA A 149 -8.11 -3.17 13.32
CA ALA A 149 -6.66 -3.15 13.44
C ALA A 149 -6.06 -4.37 12.74
N PHE A 150 -4.74 -4.40 12.57
CA PHE A 150 -4.04 -5.47 11.88
C PHE A 150 -2.75 -5.84 12.63
N THR A 151 -2.53 -7.15 12.81
CA THR A 151 -1.25 -7.68 13.25
C THR A 151 -0.55 -8.34 12.06
N ALA A 152 0.54 -7.75 11.60
CA ALA A 152 1.27 -8.23 10.44
C ALA A 152 2.38 -9.22 10.83
N ASP A 153 2.44 -10.36 10.13
CA ASP A 153 3.53 -11.32 10.17
C ASP A 153 4.67 -10.88 9.23
N GLY A 154 4.32 -10.31 8.08
CA GLY A 154 5.26 -9.85 7.05
C GLY A 154 4.76 -8.62 6.30
N VAL A 155 5.70 -7.84 5.80
CA VAL A 155 5.47 -6.57 5.06
C VAL A 155 6.40 -6.51 3.85
N ILE A 156 5.84 -6.06 2.70
CA ILE A 156 6.60 -5.58 1.54
C ILE A 156 6.37 -4.07 1.44
N ILE A 157 7.43 -3.28 1.35
CA ILE A 157 7.34 -1.85 1.01
C ILE A 157 7.89 -1.67 -0.41
N GLN A 158 7.10 -1.03 -1.26
CA GLN A 158 7.40 -0.76 -2.67
C GLN A 158 7.73 0.72 -2.87
N ASP A 159 8.90 0.98 -3.49
CA ASP A 159 9.37 2.33 -3.86
C ASP A 159 8.85 2.73 -5.24
#